data_ab2853ce962331e1a18c25bada33f7d9
#
_entry.id   ab2853ce962331e1a18c25bada33f7d9
#
_cell.length_a   1.000
_cell.length_b   1.000
_cell.length_c   1.000
_cell.angle_alpha   90.00
_cell.angle_beta   90.00
_cell.angle_gamma   90.00
#
_symmetry.space_group_name_H-M   'P 1'
#
loop_
_entity.id
_entity.type
_entity.pdbx_description
1 polymer ?
#
loop_
_entity_poly.entity_id
_entity_poly.type
_entity_poly.pdbx_seq_one_letter_code
_entity_poly.pdbx_strand_id
1 'polypeptide(L)'
;EIETSQSLILANLNITPNLFAFPFGESSDAAQKIIETYFDAAFGQHSGAFSMNYRYYIPRYPLNENYGSIDRLRDISKSLPFQSAQLQPSNPTLNLPSTRFVLDIEEGVNGVNCFISDFQGSIEKQMTVLENKLLIELSRMPVSGRLRFNCTKVDNGIFWYGHQYFLN
;
A
#
# COMPACT_ATOMS: atom_id res chain seq x y z
N GLU A 1 -15.82 3.55 -18.62
CA GLU A 1 -14.41 3.72 -19.05
C GLU A 1 -13.69 2.37 -19.18
N ILE A 2 -13.77 1.45 -18.19
CA ILE A 2 -13.10 0.15 -18.21
C ILE A 2 -13.52 -0.67 -19.43
N GLU A 3 -14.82 -0.88 -19.60
CA GLU A 3 -15.37 -1.65 -20.74
C GLU A 3 -14.97 -1.05 -22.10
N THR A 4 -14.99 0.26 -22.22
CA THR A 4 -14.56 0.96 -23.43
C THR A 4 -13.07 0.71 -23.69
N SER A 5 -12.23 0.80 -22.66
CA SER A 5 -10.79 0.54 -22.77
C SER A 5 -10.50 -0.91 -23.16
N GLN A 6 -11.16 -1.87 -22.53
CA GLN A 6 -11.01 -3.29 -22.86
C GLN A 6 -11.45 -3.59 -24.28
N SER A 7 -12.59 -3.01 -24.73
CA SER A 7 -13.10 -3.17 -26.10
C SER A 7 -12.12 -2.61 -27.15
N LEU A 8 -11.53 -1.44 -26.88
CA LEU A 8 -10.54 -0.85 -27.76
C LEU A 8 -9.25 -1.66 -27.85
N ILE A 9 -8.77 -2.18 -26.72
CA ILE A 9 -7.57 -3.02 -26.68
C ILE A 9 -7.83 -4.35 -27.43
N LEU A 10 -8.99 -4.96 -27.18
CA LEU A 10 -9.38 -6.19 -27.87
C LEU A 10 -9.46 -5.96 -29.39
N ALA A 11 -10.13 -4.88 -29.83
CA ALA A 11 -10.33 -4.59 -31.24
C ALA A 11 -9.01 -4.29 -31.98
N ASN A 12 -8.02 -3.67 -31.32
CA ASN A 12 -6.77 -3.26 -31.98
C ASN A 12 -5.63 -4.29 -31.79
N LEU A 13 -5.61 -5.02 -30.70
CA LEU A 13 -4.49 -5.90 -30.34
C LEU A 13 -4.89 -7.37 -30.20
N ASN A 14 -6.17 -7.68 -30.27
CA ASN A 14 -6.75 -9.01 -29.99
C ASN A 14 -6.31 -9.59 -28.64
N ILE A 15 -6.24 -8.73 -27.61
CA ILE A 15 -5.86 -9.06 -26.25
C ILE A 15 -6.95 -8.54 -25.32
N THR A 16 -7.35 -9.35 -24.35
CA THR A 16 -8.18 -8.91 -23.22
C THR A 16 -7.28 -8.74 -21.99
N PRO A 17 -7.03 -7.50 -21.54
CA PRO A 17 -6.23 -7.27 -20.33
C PRO A 17 -6.89 -7.90 -19.10
N ASN A 18 -6.11 -8.61 -18.31
CA ASN A 18 -6.56 -9.19 -17.04
C ASN A 18 -5.90 -8.55 -15.81
N LEU A 19 -5.03 -7.57 -16.01
CA LEU A 19 -4.38 -6.81 -14.95
C LEU A 19 -4.68 -5.33 -15.09
N PHE A 20 -4.84 -4.65 -13.96
CA PHE A 20 -5.10 -3.22 -13.88
C PHE A 20 -4.03 -2.50 -13.05
N ALA A 21 -3.76 -1.25 -13.37
CA ALA A 21 -2.97 -0.38 -12.52
C ALA A 21 -3.75 0.91 -12.27
N PHE A 22 -3.99 1.23 -11.01
CA PHE A 22 -4.67 2.48 -10.68
C PHE A 22 -3.86 3.69 -11.16
N PRO A 23 -4.45 4.60 -11.94
CA PRO A 23 -3.81 5.85 -12.33
C PRO A 23 -3.32 6.58 -11.07
N PHE A 24 -2.06 6.98 -11.06
CA PHE A 24 -1.39 7.59 -9.90
C PHE A 24 -1.42 6.74 -8.61
N GLY A 25 -1.86 5.48 -8.68
CA GLY A 25 -2.08 4.60 -7.53
C GLY A 25 -3.30 4.99 -6.69
N GLU A 26 -4.16 5.90 -7.16
CA GLU A 26 -5.33 6.38 -6.43
C GLU A 26 -6.44 5.33 -6.46
N SER A 27 -6.88 4.93 -5.29
CA SER A 27 -7.87 3.87 -5.11
C SER A 27 -8.81 4.17 -3.95
N SER A 28 -9.94 3.49 -3.96
CA SER A 28 -10.91 3.44 -2.87
C SER A 28 -11.53 2.04 -2.80
N ASP A 29 -12.17 1.72 -1.70
CA ASP A 29 -12.89 0.44 -1.56
C ASP A 29 -13.93 0.24 -2.66
N ALA A 30 -14.63 1.31 -3.06
CA ALA A 30 -15.60 1.26 -4.15
C ALA A 30 -14.93 0.98 -5.51
N ALA A 31 -13.79 1.62 -5.78
CA ALA A 31 -13.03 1.41 -7.00
C ALA A 31 -12.46 -0.01 -7.06
N GLN A 32 -11.93 -0.54 -5.96
CA GLN A 32 -11.40 -1.90 -5.90
C GLN A 32 -12.50 -2.94 -6.18
N LYS A 33 -13.71 -2.78 -5.62
CA LYS A 33 -14.86 -3.65 -5.89
C LYS A 33 -15.28 -3.65 -7.36
N ILE A 34 -15.18 -2.51 -8.05
CA ILE A 34 -15.45 -2.45 -9.48
C ILE A 34 -14.35 -3.19 -10.25
N ILE A 35 -13.09 -2.92 -9.95
CA ILE A 35 -11.93 -3.53 -10.62
C ILE A 35 -11.95 -5.06 -10.46
N GLU A 36 -12.32 -5.57 -9.30
CA GLU A 36 -12.46 -7.00 -9.01
C GLU A 36 -13.40 -7.73 -9.99
N THR A 37 -14.38 -7.03 -10.57
CA THR A 37 -15.32 -7.64 -11.53
C THR A 37 -14.76 -7.78 -12.94
N TYR A 38 -13.65 -7.07 -13.25
CA TYR A 38 -13.10 -7.01 -14.60
C TYR A 38 -11.68 -7.55 -14.74
N PHE A 39 -10.92 -7.63 -13.63
CA PHE A 39 -9.49 -7.96 -13.65
C PHE A 39 -9.13 -9.00 -12.60
N ASP A 40 -8.11 -9.77 -12.88
CA ASP A 40 -7.59 -10.79 -11.95
C ASP A 40 -6.81 -10.16 -10.79
N ALA A 41 -6.17 -9.02 -11.01
CA ALA A 41 -5.41 -8.30 -10.01
C ALA A 41 -5.25 -6.81 -10.38
N ALA A 42 -4.98 -5.97 -9.36
CA ALA A 42 -4.76 -4.54 -9.57
C ALA A 42 -3.59 -4.01 -8.74
N PHE A 43 -2.86 -3.06 -9.33
CA PHE A 43 -1.64 -2.48 -8.74
C PHE A 43 -1.87 -1.06 -8.26
N GLY A 44 -1.46 -0.81 -7.01
CA GLY A 44 -1.30 0.52 -6.46
C GLY A 44 0.03 1.18 -6.86
N GLN A 45 0.44 2.22 -6.12
CA GLN A 45 1.72 2.92 -6.32
C GLN A 45 2.42 3.19 -4.96
N HIS A 46 2.37 2.23 -4.06
CA HIS A 46 3.02 2.25 -2.76
C HIS A 46 3.99 1.08 -2.65
N SER A 47 5.02 1.20 -1.83
CA SER A 47 6.00 0.12 -1.62
C SER A 47 5.45 -0.92 -0.65
N GLY A 48 5.85 -2.18 -0.81
CA GLY A 48 5.47 -3.28 0.07
C GLY A 48 5.68 -4.63 -0.61
N ALA A 49 5.74 -5.70 0.16
CA ALA A 49 5.75 -7.05 -0.37
C ALA A 49 4.33 -7.49 -0.75
N PHE A 50 4.23 -8.32 -1.77
CA PHE A 50 2.95 -8.81 -2.26
C PHE A 50 2.31 -9.81 -1.30
N SER A 51 1.01 -9.65 -1.03
CA SER A 51 0.16 -10.66 -0.40
C SER A 51 -1.16 -10.81 -1.17
N MET A 52 -1.71 -12.02 -1.19
CA MET A 52 -3.02 -12.29 -1.81
C MET A 52 -4.17 -11.52 -1.15
N ASN A 53 -4.00 -11.10 0.10
CA ASN A 53 -5.02 -10.35 0.84
C ASN A 53 -5.31 -8.96 0.27
N TYR A 54 -4.38 -8.40 -0.52
CA TYR A 54 -4.57 -7.12 -1.23
C TYR A 54 -4.33 -7.24 -2.73
N ARG A 55 -4.81 -8.31 -3.31
CA ARG A 55 -4.66 -8.61 -4.74
C ARG A 55 -5.27 -7.53 -5.65
N TYR A 56 -6.19 -6.72 -5.16
CA TYR A 56 -6.76 -5.58 -5.89
C TYR A 56 -6.16 -4.22 -5.49
N TYR A 57 -5.06 -4.24 -4.72
CA TYR A 57 -4.24 -3.06 -4.43
C TYR A 57 -2.79 -3.46 -4.16
N ILE A 58 -2.18 -4.16 -5.09
CA ILE A 58 -0.83 -4.74 -4.98
C ILE A 58 0.21 -3.61 -4.91
N PRO A 59 1.11 -3.62 -3.93
CA PRO A 59 2.22 -2.68 -3.86
C PRO A 59 3.22 -2.89 -4.99
N ARG A 60 3.97 -1.83 -5.33
CA ARG A 60 5.05 -1.86 -6.31
C ARG A 60 6.24 -1.09 -5.79
N TYR A 61 7.43 -1.69 -5.84
CA TYR A 61 8.64 -0.99 -5.47
C TYR A 61 9.10 -0.05 -6.60
N PRO A 62 9.30 1.25 -6.34
CA PRO A 62 9.89 2.14 -7.31
C PRO A 62 11.37 1.79 -7.51
N LEU A 63 11.79 1.70 -8.77
CA LEU A 63 13.19 1.55 -9.19
C LEU A 63 13.51 2.75 -10.08
N ASN A 64 14.16 3.74 -9.52
CA ASN A 64 14.60 4.95 -10.20
C ASN A 64 16.00 5.33 -9.73
N GLU A 65 16.52 6.45 -10.15
CA GLU A 65 17.87 6.94 -9.82
C GLU A 65 18.16 6.96 -8.32
N ASN A 66 17.16 7.29 -7.48
CA ASN A 66 17.31 7.33 -6.02
C ASN A 66 17.08 5.97 -5.35
N TYR A 67 16.36 5.07 -6.00
CA TYR A 67 15.89 3.80 -5.41
C TYR A 67 16.28 2.57 -6.25
N GLY A 68 17.21 2.72 -7.20
CA GLY A 68 17.63 1.65 -8.12
C GLY A 68 18.96 0.99 -7.78
N SER A 69 19.48 1.14 -6.56
CA SER A 69 20.73 0.48 -6.17
C SER A 69 20.57 -1.05 -6.13
N ILE A 70 21.67 -1.76 -6.44
CA ILE A 70 21.72 -3.23 -6.42
C ILE A 70 21.40 -3.78 -5.03
N ASP A 71 21.88 -3.11 -3.96
CA ASP A 71 21.61 -3.55 -2.59
C ASP A 71 20.12 -3.43 -2.26
N ARG A 72 19.49 -2.30 -2.62
CA ARG A 72 18.05 -2.15 -2.49
C ARG A 72 17.29 -3.20 -3.29
N LEU A 73 17.69 -3.48 -4.53
CA LEU A 73 17.05 -4.52 -5.35
C LEU A 73 17.15 -5.89 -4.68
N ARG A 74 18.30 -6.21 -4.09
CA ARG A 74 18.51 -7.45 -3.32
C ARG A 74 17.59 -7.53 -2.10
N ASP A 75 17.42 -6.44 -1.37
CA ASP A 75 16.57 -6.39 -0.18
C ASP A 75 15.07 -6.53 -0.55
N ILE A 76 14.59 -5.78 -1.54
CA ILE A 76 13.20 -5.87 -1.97
C ILE A 76 12.86 -7.21 -2.60
N SER A 77 13.82 -7.84 -3.33
CA SER A 77 13.60 -9.17 -3.92
C SER A 77 13.46 -10.30 -2.88
N LYS A 78 13.93 -10.07 -1.66
CA LYS A 78 13.84 -11.00 -0.53
C LYS A 78 12.79 -10.59 0.48
N SER A 79 12.12 -9.46 0.29
CA SER A 79 11.10 -9.00 1.22
C SER A 79 9.88 -9.91 1.20
N LEU A 80 9.35 -10.16 2.38
CA LEU A 80 8.20 -11.03 2.63
C LEU A 80 7.00 -10.17 3.04
N PRO A 81 5.78 -10.54 2.67
CA PRO A 81 4.59 -9.91 3.21
C PRO A 81 4.36 -10.37 4.65
N PHE A 82 3.74 -9.52 5.45
CA PHE A 82 2.99 -10.02 6.59
C PHE A 82 1.76 -10.77 6.06
N GLN A 83 1.41 -11.92 6.65
CA GLN A 83 0.34 -12.75 6.12
C GLN A 83 -1.02 -12.08 6.21
N SER A 84 -1.27 -11.31 7.28
CA SER A 84 -2.55 -10.63 7.50
C SER A 84 -2.37 -9.22 8.09
N ALA A 85 -1.59 -8.37 7.43
CA ALA A 85 -1.47 -6.98 7.85
C ALA A 85 -2.67 -6.16 7.38
N GLN A 86 -3.30 -5.42 8.28
CA GLN A 86 -4.39 -4.51 7.97
C GLN A 86 -4.25 -3.19 8.72
N LEU A 87 -4.18 -2.09 7.98
CA LEU A 87 -4.17 -0.75 8.54
C LEU A 87 -5.59 -0.18 8.60
N GLN A 88 -5.95 0.41 9.73
CA GLN A 88 -7.23 1.06 9.94
C GLN A 88 -7.06 2.59 10.04
N PRO A 89 -7.93 3.37 9.40
CA PRO A 89 -9.07 2.97 8.54
C PRO A 89 -8.64 2.16 7.32
N SER A 90 -9.45 1.19 6.87
CA SER A 90 -9.09 0.32 5.73
C SER A 90 -9.24 1.00 4.37
N ASN A 91 -10.21 1.90 4.22
CA ASN A 91 -10.45 2.61 2.96
C ASN A 91 -9.25 3.52 2.61
N PRO A 92 -8.61 3.35 1.46
CA PRO A 92 -7.51 4.21 1.03
C PRO A 92 -7.89 5.68 0.85
N THR A 93 -9.16 6.00 0.66
CA THR A 93 -9.63 7.40 0.58
C THR A 93 -10.16 7.85 1.95
N LEU A 94 -9.51 8.85 2.54
CA LEU A 94 -9.93 9.46 3.79
C LEU A 94 -10.63 10.79 3.51
N ASN A 95 -11.90 10.86 3.88
CA ASN A 95 -12.68 12.11 3.77
C ASN A 95 -12.33 13.11 4.87
N LEU A 96 -11.81 12.64 5.98
CA LEU A 96 -11.33 13.46 7.10
C LEU A 96 -9.92 13.01 7.48
N PRO A 97 -8.97 13.95 7.63
CA PRO A 97 -7.64 13.62 8.09
C PRO A 97 -7.67 13.06 9.50
N SER A 98 -6.78 12.13 9.79
CA SER A 98 -6.62 11.53 11.12
C SER A 98 -5.16 11.54 11.51
N THR A 99 -4.90 11.63 12.80
CA THR A 99 -3.57 11.40 13.40
C THR A 99 -3.44 10.03 14.03
N ARG A 100 -4.52 9.24 14.09
CA ARG A 100 -4.54 7.93 14.73
C ARG A 100 -4.84 6.84 13.73
N PHE A 101 -3.98 5.82 13.73
CA PHE A 101 -4.08 4.63 12.89
C PHE A 101 -3.81 3.39 13.72
N VAL A 102 -4.38 2.27 13.31
CA VAL A 102 -4.15 0.98 13.97
C VAL A 102 -3.69 -0.03 12.91
N LEU A 103 -2.49 -0.56 13.09
CA LEU A 103 -2.00 -1.66 12.28
C LEU A 103 -2.22 -2.96 13.06
N ASP A 104 -3.02 -3.84 12.48
CA ASP A 104 -3.29 -5.19 12.98
C ASP A 104 -2.47 -6.20 12.17
N ILE A 105 -1.74 -7.10 12.86
CA ILE A 105 -0.92 -8.15 12.24
C ILE A 105 -1.10 -9.43 13.06
N GLU A 106 -1.66 -10.46 12.45
CA GLU A 106 -1.91 -11.75 13.14
C GLU A 106 -0.65 -12.35 13.74
N GLU A 107 0.49 -12.26 13.06
CA GLU A 107 1.78 -12.77 13.52
C GLU A 107 2.40 -11.93 14.66
N GLY A 108 1.71 -10.85 15.04
CA GLY A 108 2.11 -9.93 16.09
C GLY A 108 2.96 -8.75 15.59
N VAL A 109 2.85 -7.67 16.32
CA VAL A 109 3.44 -6.37 15.95
C VAL A 109 4.80 -6.08 16.61
N ASN A 110 5.31 -6.97 17.45
CA ASN A 110 6.59 -6.79 18.13
C ASN A 110 7.74 -6.67 17.11
N GLY A 111 8.56 -5.63 17.27
CA GLY A 111 9.67 -5.33 16.35
C GLY A 111 9.26 -4.66 15.03
N VAL A 112 7.96 -4.39 14.82
CA VAL A 112 7.52 -3.60 13.66
C VAL A 112 7.86 -2.14 13.87
N ASN A 113 8.47 -1.53 12.85
CA ASN A 113 8.67 -0.08 12.78
C ASN A 113 8.05 0.46 11.50
N CYS A 114 7.41 1.63 11.60
CA CYS A 114 6.76 2.28 10.47
C CYS A 114 7.46 3.60 10.13
N PHE A 115 7.76 3.81 8.86
CA PHE A 115 8.08 5.12 8.30
C PHE A 115 6.83 5.71 7.68
N ILE A 116 6.48 6.93 8.06
CA ILE A 116 5.25 7.60 7.64
C ILE A 116 5.60 8.94 7.03
N SER A 117 5.03 9.25 5.88
CA SER A 117 5.31 10.49 5.17
C SER A 117 4.10 10.99 4.38
N ASP A 118 4.03 12.31 4.23
CA ASP A 118 3.12 13.01 3.33
C ASP A 118 3.90 13.90 2.35
N PHE A 119 3.23 14.85 1.71
CA PHE A 119 3.84 15.79 0.77
C PHE A 119 4.91 16.70 1.43
N GLN A 120 4.79 16.98 2.72
CA GLN A 120 5.76 17.79 3.47
C GLN A 120 6.96 16.98 3.99
N GLY A 121 6.99 15.67 3.74
CA GLY A 121 8.06 14.77 4.16
C GLY A 121 7.67 13.81 5.27
N SER A 122 8.65 13.38 6.06
CA SER A 122 8.40 12.43 7.16
C SER A 122 7.56 13.05 8.28
N ILE A 123 6.73 12.20 8.88
CA ILE A 123 5.92 12.57 10.05
C ILE A 123 6.42 11.76 11.24
N GLU A 124 6.78 12.46 12.30
CA GLU A 124 7.10 11.83 13.58
C GLU A 124 5.87 11.16 14.17
N LYS A 125 6.05 10.04 14.83
CA LYS A 125 4.96 9.25 15.37
C LYS A 125 5.34 8.64 16.71
N GLN A 126 4.32 8.38 17.51
CA GLN A 126 4.39 7.50 18.66
C GLN A 126 3.73 6.17 18.30
N MET A 127 4.34 5.06 18.69
CA MET A 127 3.80 3.72 18.45
C MET A 127 3.65 2.99 19.78
N THR A 128 2.45 2.47 20.03
CA THR A 128 2.12 1.72 21.25
C THR A 128 1.59 0.35 20.86
N VAL A 129 2.20 -0.68 21.41
CA VAL A 129 1.74 -2.06 21.22
C VAL A 129 0.58 -2.36 22.17
N LEU A 130 -0.54 -2.80 21.61
CA LEU A 130 -1.75 -3.21 22.33
C LEU A 130 -2.12 -4.62 21.83
N GLU A 131 -1.70 -5.64 22.56
CA GLU A 131 -1.85 -7.04 22.14
C GLU A 131 -1.18 -7.29 20.76
N ASN A 132 -1.96 -7.67 19.74
CA ASN A 132 -1.48 -7.87 18.36
C ASN A 132 -1.62 -6.64 17.47
N LYS A 133 -1.94 -5.48 18.07
CA LYS A 133 -2.18 -4.23 17.33
C LYS A 133 -1.12 -3.20 17.66
N LEU A 134 -0.76 -2.42 16.67
CA LEU A 134 0.12 -1.28 16.80
C LEU A 134 -0.70 0.00 16.62
N LEU A 135 -0.94 0.70 17.73
CA LEU A 135 -1.49 2.06 17.68
C LEU A 135 -0.40 3.01 17.22
N ILE A 136 -0.69 3.78 16.20
CA ILE A 136 0.22 4.76 15.59
C ILE A 136 -0.43 6.14 15.72
N GLU A 137 0.21 7.04 16.45
CA GLU A 137 -0.23 8.41 16.63
C GLU A 137 0.78 9.35 15.98
N LEU A 138 0.32 10.12 14.99
CA LEU A 138 1.14 11.10 14.27
C LEU A 138 1.30 12.37 15.11
N SER A 139 2.48 12.97 15.06
CA SER A 139 2.81 14.22 15.77
C SER A 139 2.11 15.46 15.19
N ARG A 140 1.59 15.35 13.97
CA ARG A 140 0.81 16.40 13.30
C ARG A 140 -0.23 15.80 12.37
N MET A 141 -1.23 16.61 12.02
CA MET A 141 -2.16 16.25 10.93
C MET A 141 -1.40 16.11 9.63
N PRO A 142 -1.67 15.05 8.84
CA PRO A 142 -1.17 14.95 7.49
C PRO A 142 -1.84 16.01 6.60
N VAL A 143 -1.08 16.51 5.63
CA VAL A 143 -1.61 17.45 4.62
C VAL A 143 -2.35 16.70 3.52
N SER A 144 -3.17 17.44 2.75
CA SER A 144 -3.89 16.88 1.60
C SER A 144 -2.95 16.20 0.60
N GLY A 145 -3.48 15.24 -0.13
CA GLY A 145 -2.73 14.41 -1.06
C GLY A 145 -2.44 13.02 -0.50
N ARG A 146 -1.20 12.55 -0.57
CA ARG A 146 -0.84 11.18 -0.22
C ARG A 146 -0.20 11.08 1.15
N LEU A 147 -0.76 10.24 2.01
CA LEU A 147 -0.16 9.80 3.26
C LEU A 147 0.31 8.35 3.09
N ARG A 148 1.61 8.10 3.23
CA ARG A 148 2.22 6.78 3.00
C ARG A 148 2.70 6.17 4.30
N PHE A 149 2.39 4.89 4.47
CA PHE A 149 2.89 4.03 5.52
C PHE A 149 3.81 2.97 4.92
N ASN A 150 5.01 2.83 5.46
CA ASN A 150 5.94 1.76 5.17
C ASN A 150 6.34 1.12 6.49
N CYS A 151 5.78 -0.03 6.79
CA CYS A 151 6.01 -0.76 8.03
C CYS A 151 6.85 -1.99 7.75
N THR A 152 7.94 -2.14 8.47
CA THR A 152 8.89 -3.23 8.29
C THR A 152 9.21 -3.92 9.62
N LYS A 153 9.53 -5.21 9.54
CA LYS A 153 10.07 -6.01 10.64
C LYS A 153 11.23 -6.85 10.09
N VAL A 154 12.33 -6.88 10.83
CA VAL A 154 13.46 -7.76 10.53
C VAL A 154 13.43 -8.90 11.53
N ASP A 155 13.11 -10.13 11.05
CA ASP A 155 13.05 -11.34 11.86
C ASP A 155 13.20 -12.54 10.91
N ASN A 156 14.41 -13.13 10.84
CA ASN A 156 14.77 -14.17 9.86
C ASN A 156 14.40 -13.83 8.39
N GLY A 157 14.24 -12.56 8.08
CA GLY A 157 13.84 -11.99 6.80
C GLY A 157 13.41 -10.56 6.97
N ILE A 158 13.13 -9.87 5.85
CA ILE A 158 12.61 -8.51 5.84
C ILE A 158 11.11 -8.61 5.51
N PHE A 159 10.26 -8.40 6.50
CA PHE A 159 8.82 -8.26 6.28
C PHE A 159 8.50 -6.82 5.96
N TRP A 160 7.64 -6.59 4.96
CA TRP A 160 7.30 -5.25 4.51
C TRP A 160 5.82 -5.14 4.17
N TYR A 161 5.13 -4.29 4.91
CA TYR A 161 3.77 -3.85 4.62
C TYR A 161 3.78 -2.39 4.20
N GLY A 162 3.15 -2.06 3.10
CA GLY A 162 2.93 -0.70 2.66
C GLY A 162 1.45 -0.40 2.48
N HIS A 163 1.08 0.83 2.81
CA HIS A 163 -0.25 1.35 2.57
C HIS A 163 -0.19 2.83 2.20
N GLN A 164 -1.15 3.29 1.41
CA GLN A 164 -1.23 4.68 1.01
C GLN A 164 -2.67 5.16 1.13
N TYR A 165 -2.85 6.28 1.83
CA TYR A 165 -4.11 7.00 1.87
C TYR A 165 -4.09 8.20 0.94
N PHE A 166 -5.28 8.56 0.46
CA PHE A 166 -5.56 9.78 -0.28
C PHE A 166 -6.45 10.67 0.56
N LEU A 167 -5.96 11.86 0.87
CA LEU A 167 -6.61 12.89 1.69
C LEU A 167 -7.17 13.96 0.77
N ASN A 168 -8.48 14.10 0.76
CA ASN A 168 -9.22 15.14 0.00
C ASN A 168 -9.21 16.49 0.72
#